data_560cf79b14ee0664e0da0e48f3043492
#
_entry.id   560cf79b14ee0664e0da0e48f3043492
#
_cell.length_a   1.000
_cell.length_b   1.000
_cell.length_c   1.000
_cell.angle_alpha   90.00
_cell.angle_beta   90.00
_cell.angle_gamma   90.00
#
_symmetry.space_group_name_H-M   'P 1'
#
loop_
_entity.id
_entity.type
_entity.pdbx_description
1 polymer ?
#
loop_
_entity_poly.entity_id
_entity_poly.type
_entity_poly.pdbx_seq_one_letter_code
_entity_poly.pdbx_strand_id
1 'polypeptide(L)'
;VEVWKGFIMVNFDLDAAAFGPTMSRYEPLLVNYDLENSVCPGTFTLKDLPWNWKVMMENFNDGYHANRLHHTIQDFCPSSMAAFPVPWDDASGVIFRTNGYIHIDGGFNATSKALMPIFPNLTEEERWRSTFALMPPTLCFGTAPDQAFFFIIRPTSPDTIDVEIGYLFHPTALEHPMFEYLYEMSDAGVQVFVKQDQDATTKVQRGMHSQFAPRGRYSWQEESHVQFNRWLVQRFQANWPGRKIKLVADNTVTEKAG
;
A
#
# COMPACT_ATOMS: atom_id res chain seq x y z
N VAL A 1 -13.07 -18.36 -5.74
CA VAL A 1 -12.09 -17.62 -6.54
C VAL A 1 -12.81 -16.52 -7.27
N GLU A 2 -12.31 -15.31 -7.19
CA GLU A 2 -12.82 -14.15 -7.93
C GLU A 2 -11.66 -13.43 -8.63
N VAL A 3 -11.96 -12.70 -9.70
CA VAL A 3 -10.98 -11.84 -10.38
C VAL A 3 -11.38 -10.39 -10.15
N TRP A 4 -10.45 -9.59 -9.61
CA TRP A 4 -10.61 -8.17 -9.43
C TRP A 4 -9.48 -7.43 -10.15
N LYS A 5 -9.81 -6.64 -11.17
CA LYS A 5 -8.84 -5.84 -11.94
C LYS A 5 -7.60 -6.65 -12.41
N GLY A 6 -7.80 -7.90 -12.82
CA GLY A 6 -6.74 -8.81 -13.22
C GLY A 6 -6.08 -9.60 -12.08
N PHE A 7 -6.30 -9.24 -10.83
CA PHE A 7 -5.83 -10.01 -9.66
C PHE A 7 -6.76 -11.18 -9.37
N ILE A 8 -6.17 -12.38 -9.19
CA ILE A 8 -6.89 -13.59 -8.81
C ILE A 8 -6.96 -13.67 -7.28
N MET A 9 -8.15 -13.42 -6.73
CA MET A 9 -8.42 -13.48 -5.30
C MET A 9 -8.91 -14.87 -4.93
N VAL A 10 -8.26 -15.49 -3.93
CA VAL A 10 -8.57 -16.87 -3.49
C VAL A 10 -8.93 -16.87 -2.00
N ASN A 11 -10.02 -17.53 -1.67
CA ASN A 11 -10.39 -17.83 -0.29
C ASN A 11 -10.71 -19.34 -0.19
N PHE A 12 -10.21 -20.01 0.84
CA PHE A 12 -10.48 -21.43 1.10
C PHE A 12 -11.76 -21.66 1.90
N ASP A 13 -12.36 -20.62 2.46
CA ASP A 13 -13.67 -20.68 3.06
C ASP A 13 -14.72 -20.68 1.94
N LEU A 14 -15.48 -21.78 1.84
CA LEU A 14 -16.52 -21.96 0.81
C LEU A 14 -17.71 -21.03 1.03
N ASP A 15 -17.92 -20.57 2.26
CA ASP A 15 -18.98 -19.63 2.63
C ASP A 15 -18.50 -18.18 2.72
N ALA A 16 -17.29 -17.89 2.24
CA ALA A 16 -16.76 -16.55 2.22
C ALA A 16 -17.66 -15.61 1.42
N ALA A 17 -17.88 -14.42 1.96
CA ALA A 17 -18.54 -13.34 1.22
C ALA A 17 -17.75 -12.99 -0.06
N ALA A 18 -18.45 -12.59 -1.11
CA ALA A 18 -17.85 -12.17 -2.36
C ALA A 18 -16.87 -11.00 -2.13
N PHE A 19 -15.73 -11.00 -2.84
CA PHE A 19 -14.71 -9.96 -2.72
C PHE A 19 -15.12 -8.66 -3.42
N GLY A 20 -15.76 -8.75 -4.60
CA GLY A 20 -16.14 -7.58 -5.40
C GLY A 20 -16.89 -6.50 -4.62
N PRO A 21 -17.97 -6.83 -3.87
CA PRO A 21 -18.68 -5.86 -3.03
C PRO A 21 -17.81 -5.16 -1.98
N THR A 22 -16.76 -5.81 -1.50
CA THR A 22 -15.78 -5.22 -0.58
C THR A 22 -15.05 -4.02 -1.20
N MET A 23 -14.87 -4.04 -2.51
CA MET A 23 -14.17 -2.99 -3.25
C MET A 23 -15.07 -1.86 -3.72
N SER A 24 -16.39 -2.00 -3.66
CA SER A 24 -17.35 -1.04 -4.23
C SER A 24 -17.16 0.42 -3.78
N ARG A 25 -16.70 0.63 -2.56
CA ARG A 25 -16.46 1.97 -1.99
C ARG A 25 -15.19 2.62 -2.53
N TYR A 26 -14.28 1.83 -3.08
CA TYR A 26 -12.97 2.25 -3.58
C TYR A 26 -12.95 2.35 -5.10
N GLU A 27 -13.89 1.68 -5.79
CA GLU A 27 -14.01 1.72 -7.24
C GLU A 27 -14.05 3.14 -7.84
N PRO A 28 -14.79 4.12 -7.26
CA PRO A 28 -14.80 5.49 -7.78
C PRO A 28 -13.42 6.17 -7.76
N LEU A 29 -12.50 5.72 -6.91
CA LEU A 29 -11.15 6.26 -6.79
C LEU A 29 -10.16 5.62 -7.77
N LEU A 30 -10.54 4.51 -8.40
CA LEU A 30 -9.68 3.69 -9.27
C LEU A 30 -10.18 3.58 -10.71
N VAL A 31 -11.43 3.97 -10.98
CA VAL A 31 -12.08 3.74 -12.28
C VAL A 31 -11.33 4.36 -13.46
N ASN A 32 -10.75 5.54 -13.27
CA ASN A 32 -10.05 6.26 -14.32
C ASN A 32 -8.64 5.73 -14.63
N TYR A 33 -8.12 4.82 -13.81
CA TYR A 33 -6.83 4.14 -14.06
C TYR A 33 -6.98 2.97 -15.04
N ASP A 34 -8.20 2.57 -15.37
CA ASP A 34 -8.48 1.49 -16.33
C ASP A 34 -7.62 0.22 -16.10
N LEU A 35 -7.54 -0.20 -14.83
CA LEU A 35 -6.67 -1.28 -14.39
C LEU A 35 -6.95 -2.61 -15.07
N GLU A 36 -8.19 -2.84 -15.51
CA GLU A 36 -8.60 -4.06 -16.21
C GLU A 36 -7.92 -4.23 -17.56
N ASN A 37 -7.60 -3.12 -18.21
CA ASN A 37 -6.93 -3.09 -19.51
C ASN A 37 -5.41 -2.84 -19.37
N SER A 38 -4.91 -2.64 -18.15
CA SER A 38 -3.49 -2.40 -17.91
C SER A 38 -2.66 -3.65 -18.15
N VAL A 39 -1.41 -3.43 -18.54
CA VAL A 39 -0.45 -4.50 -18.85
C VAL A 39 0.64 -4.55 -17.78
N CYS A 40 0.96 -5.76 -17.32
CA CYS A 40 2.11 -6.04 -16.46
C CYS A 40 3.26 -6.58 -17.32
N PRO A 41 4.37 -5.85 -17.51
CA PRO A 41 5.50 -6.33 -18.29
C PRO A 41 6.23 -7.52 -17.64
N GLY A 42 6.11 -7.62 -16.32
CA GLY A 42 6.73 -8.68 -15.54
C GLY A 42 6.69 -8.39 -14.04
N THR A 43 7.11 -9.38 -13.27
CA THR A 43 7.24 -9.27 -11.81
C THR A 43 8.62 -9.72 -11.37
N PHE A 44 9.05 -9.29 -10.20
CA PHE A 44 10.22 -9.83 -9.52
C PHE A 44 9.89 -10.16 -8.07
N THR A 45 10.65 -11.07 -7.45
CA THR A 45 10.40 -11.52 -6.08
C THR A 45 11.59 -11.23 -5.18
N LEU A 46 11.33 -10.49 -4.10
CA LEU A 46 12.23 -10.40 -2.97
C LEU A 46 11.96 -11.59 -2.04
N LYS A 47 12.99 -12.38 -1.76
CA LYS A 47 12.87 -13.61 -0.96
C LYS A 47 13.47 -13.46 0.43
N ASP A 48 12.94 -14.26 1.35
CA ASP A 48 13.48 -14.42 2.70
C ASP A 48 13.62 -13.10 3.46
N LEU A 49 12.69 -12.17 3.26
CA LEU A 49 12.70 -10.89 3.97
C LEU A 49 12.44 -11.14 5.46
N PRO A 50 13.34 -10.70 6.37
CA PRO A 50 13.37 -11.13 7.77
C PRO A 50 12.42 -10.34 8.67
N TRP A 51 11.13 -10.31 8.32
CA TRP A 51 10.07 -9.69 9.13
C TRP A 51 8.71 -10.35 8.89
N ASN A 52 7.81 -10.11 9.84
CA ASN A 52 6.44 -10.59 9.77
C ASN A 52 5.64 -9.83 8.71
N TRP A 53 4.70 -10.50 8.06
CA TRP A 53 3.84 -9.91 7.02
C TRP A 53 3.08 -8.66 7.48
N LYS A 54 2.72 -8.56 8.77
CA LYS A 54 2.05 -7.37 9.31
C LYS A 54 2.95 -6.13 9.30
N VAL A 55 4.25 -6.31 9.54
CA VAL A 55 5.23 -5.22 9.45
C VAL A 55 5.28 -4.67 8.02
N MET A 56 5.22 -5.55 7.02
CA MET A 56 5.16 -5.14 5.61
C MET A 56 3.88 -4.36 5.29
N MET A 57 2.73 -4.83 5.78
CA MET A 57 1.46 -4.13 5.59
C MET A 57 1.47 -2.73 6.21
N GLU A 58 1.97 -2.61 7.44
CA GLU A 58 2.07 -1.33 8.13
C GLU A 58 3.05 -0.40 7.41
N ASN A 59 4.24 -0.88 7.04
CA ASN A 59 5.23 -0.08 6.32
C ASN A 59 4.66 0.45 4.99
N PHE A 60 4.03 -0.38 4.17
CA PHE A 60 3.50 0.04 2.87
C PHE A 60 2.45 1.16 3.01
N ASN A 61 1.60 1.11 4.00
CA ASN A 61 0.50 2.08 4.14
C ASN A 61 0.80 3.20 5.15
N ASP A 62 1.99 3.25 5.69
CA ASP A 62 2.45 4.35 6.52
C ASP A 62 3.14 5.43 5.68
N GLY A 63 2.48 6.58 5.50
CA GLY A 63 3.12 7.75 4.91
C GLY A 63 4.04 8.51 5.87
N TYR A 64 3.90 8.29 7.19
CA TYR A 64 4.60 9.08 8.21
C TYR A 64 6.10 8.76 8.29
N HIS A 65 6.51 7.49 8.12
CA HIS A 65 7.92 7.11 8.12
C HIS A 65 8.73 7.79 7.01
N ALA A 66 8.09 8.15 5.88
CA ALA A 66 8.74 8.84 4.78
C ALA A 66 9.39 10.17 5.21
N ASN A 67 8.88 10.82 6.27
CA ASN A 67 9.50 12.02 6.84
C ASN A 67 10.96 11.82 7.27
N ARG A 68 11.32 10.62 7.65
CA ARG A 68 12.66 10.30 8.19
C ARG A 68 13.45 9.35 7.31
N LEU A 69 12.75 8.45 6.62
CA LEU A 69 13.39 7.40 5.85
C LEU A 69 13.58 7.78 4.38
N HIS A 70 12.55 8.39 3.77
CA HIS A 70 12.52 8.72 2.35
C HIS A 70 12.54 10.24 2.13
N HIS A 71 13.64 10.89 2.51
CA HIS A 71 13.71 12.36 2.46
C HIS A 71 13.36 12.94 1.09
N THR A 72 13.77 12.29 0.01
CA THR A 72 13.50 12.77 -1.35
C THR A 72 12.02 12.67 -1.73
N ILE A 73 11.24 11.76 -1.12
CA ILE A 73 9.79 11.70 -1.32
C ILE A 73 9.12 12.96 -0.76
N GLN A 74 9.63 13.51 0.34
CA GLN A 74 9.05 14.71 0.95
C GLN A 74 9.11 15.94 0.02
N ASP A 75 10.06 15.96 -0.92
CA ASP A 75 10.24 17.07 -1.86
C ASP A 75 9.14 17.11 -2.93
N PHE A 76 8.39 16.00 -3.15
CA PHE A 76 7.33 15.98 -4.15
C PHE A 76 6.02 15.34 -3.69
N CYS A 77 6.06 14.46 -2.70
CA CYS A 77 4.91 13.73 -2.15
C CYS A 77 4.94 13.74 -0.60
N PRO A 78 4.84 14.94 0.02
CA PRO A 78 5.05 15.07 1.47
C PRO A 78 3.95 14.34 2.25
N SER A 79 4.34 13.66 3.32
CA SER A 79 3.43 12.88 4.16
C SER A 79 2.34 13.73 4.83
N SER A 80 2.56 15.03 4.97
CA SER A 80 1.54 15.99 5.45
C SER A 80 0.34 16.14 4.51
N MET A 81 0.47 15.71 3.25
CA MET A 81 -0.62 15.69 2.26
C MET A 81 -1.36 14.34 2.20
N ALA A 82 -1.14 13.47 3.19
CA ALA A 82 -1.90 12.23 3.32
C ALA A 82 -3.38 12.54 3.62
N ALA A 83 -4.28 11.76 3.00
CA ALA A 83 -5.71 11.83 3.24
C ALA A 83 -6.32 10.42 3.23
N PHE A 84 -7.42 10.26 3.98
CA PHE A 84 -8.17 9.01 4.12
C PHE A 84 -9.60 9.23 3.58
N PRO A 85 -9.77 9.22 2.24
CA PRO A 85 -11.00 9.69 1.61
C PRO A 85 -12.20 8.77 1.82
N VAL A 86 -11.96 7.51 2.21
CA VAL A 86 -13.01 6.52 2.42
C VAL A 86 -13.11 6.21 3.89
N PRO A 87 -14.27 6.43 4.53
CA PRO A 87 -14.47 6.07 5.93
C PRO A 87 -14.21 4.59 6.17
N TRP A 88 -13.68 4.25 7.34
CA TRP A 88 -13.41 2.89 7.76
C TRP A 88 -14.66 2.00 7.67
N ASP A 89 -14.46 0.77 7.22
CA ASP A 89 -15.47 -0.28 7.21
C ASP A 89 -14.89 -1.56 7.81
N ASP A 90 -15.36 -1.92 8.98
CA ASP A 90 -14.91 -3.10 9.72
C ASP A 90 -15.13 -4.42 8.94
N ALA A 91 -16.13 -4.46 8.06
CA ALA A 91 -16.45 -5.67 7.30
C ALA A 91 -15.47 -5.93 6.15
N SER A 92 -15.05 -4.89 5.44
CA SER A 92 -14.21 -5.04 4.26
C SER A 92 -12.75 -5.35 4.56
N GLY A 93 -12.20 -4.75 5.60
CA GLY A 93 -10.77 -4.84 5.91
C GLY A 93 -9.86 -4.12 4.90
N VAL A 94 -10.40 -3.60 3.82
CA VAL A 94 -9.64 -2.82 2.84
C VAL A 94 -9.40 -1.42 3.39
N ILE A 95 -8.16 -0.98 3.28
CA ILE A 95 -7.69 0.31 3.80
C ILE A 95 -7.17 1.11 2.62
N PHE A 96 -7.56 2.37 2.54
CA PHE A 96 -7.23 3.24 1.41
C PHE A 96 -6.71 4.60 1.89
N ARG A 97 -5.56 5.00 1.36
CA ARG A 97 -4.94 6.29 1.62
C ARG A 97 -4.59 6.96 0.30
N THR A 98 -4.76 8.25 0.20
CA THR A 98 -4.18 9.07 -0.86
C THR A 98 -3.05 9.93 -0.30
N ASN A 99 -2.12 10.33 -1.16
CA ASN A 99 -1.07 11.27 -0.81
C ASN A 99 -0.90 12.27 -1.95
N GLY A 100 -1.07 13.55 -1.63
CA GLY A 100 -0.95 14.62 -2.60
C GLY A 100 0.49 14.85 -3.05
N TYR A 101 0.64 15.33 -4.28
CA TYR A 101 1.89 15.83 -4.83
C TYR A 101 1.98 17.35 -4.73
N ILE A 102 3.18 17.90 -4.71
CA ILE A 102 3.39 19.36 -4.76
C ILE A 102 3.40 19.88 -6.21
N HIS A 103 3.38 19.03 -7.20
CA HIS A 103 3.24 19.34 -8.62
C HIS A 103 2.45 18.25 -9.32
N ILE A 104 1.79 18.58 -10.42
CA ILE A 104 1.02 17.63 -11.22
C ILE A 104 1.93 16.53 -11.80
N ASP A 105 1.36 15.33 -11.96
CA ASP A 105 2.05 14.15 -12.52
C ASP A 105 3.33 13.78 -11.76
N GLY A 106 3.23 13.70 -10.44
CA GLY A 106 4.32 13.21 -9.60
C GLY A 106 4.63 11.73 -9.85
N GLY A 107 5.89 11.32 -9.64
CA GLY A 107 6.34 9.94 -9.84
C GLY A 107 7.46 9.55 -8.89
N PHE A 108 7.50 8.28 -8.49
CA PHE A 108 8.44 7.71 -7.52
C PHE A 108 9.78 7.33 -8.18
N ASN A 109 10.46 8.29 -8.75
CA ASN A 109 11.74 8.13 -9.43
C ASN A 109 12.64 9.36 -9.22
N ALA A 110 13.84 9.33 -9.76
CA ALA A 110 14.83 10.40 -9.56
C ALA A 110 14.39 11.78 -10.08
N THR A 111 13.42 11.84 -11.00
CA THR A 111 12.91 13.12 -11.54
C THR A 111 11.73 13.65 -10.74
N SER A 112 11.15 12.87 -9.84
CA SER A 112 9.93 13.15 -9.09
C SER A 112 8.69 13.38 -9.96
N LYS A 113 8.72 12.98 -11.24
CA LYS A 113 7.64 13.16 -12.22
C LYS A 113 7.33 11.85 -12.93
N ALA A 114 6.13 11.76 -13.48
CA ALA A 114 5.76 10.68 -14.39
C ALA A 114 6.77 10.56 -15.53
N LEU A 115 7.21 9.35 -15.81
CA LEU A 115 8.16 9.04 -16.90
C LEU A 115 7.46 8.46 -18.12
N MET A 116 6.33 7.82 -17.90
CA MET A 116 5.52 7.18 -18.95
C MET A 116 4.33 8.05 -19.32
N PRO A 117 3.66 7.77 -20.45
CA PRO A 117 2.33 8.31 -20.73
C PRO A 117 1.40 8.05 -19.54
N ILE A 118 0.75 9.09 -19.07
CA ILE A 118 -0.22 8.99 -17.98
C ILE A 118 -1.46 8.23 -18.43
N PHE A 119 -2.19 7.63 -17.49
CA PHE A 119 -3.49 7.02 -17.76
C PHE A 119 -4.44 8.06 -18.37
N PRO A 120 -5.03 7.80 -19.55
CA PRO A 120 -5.67 8.84 -20.37
C PRO A 120 -6.96 9.40 -19.77
N ASN A 121 -7.60 8.66 -18.87
CA ASN A 121 -8.90 9.03 -18.29
C ASN A 121 -8.76 9.74 -16.93
N LEU A 122 -7.53 9.97 -16.43
CA LEU A 122 -7.33 10.64 -15.15
C LEU A 122 -7.84 12.09 -15.20
N THR A 123 -8.61 12.44 -14.20
CA THR A 123 -8.98 13.83 -13.93
C THR A 123 -7.75 14.64 -13.48
N GLU A 124 -7.85 15.96 -13.55
CA GLU A 124 -6.78 16.82 -13.03
C GLU A 124 -6.51 16.54 -11.54
N GLU A 125 -7.54 16.34 -10.72
CA GLU A 125 -7.40 16.03 -9.30
C GLU A 125 -6.62 14.72 -9.08
N GLU A 126 -6.90 13.68 -9.84
CA GLU A 126 -6.21 12.39 -9.73
C GLU A 126 -4.73 12.48 -10.11
N ARG A 127 -4.37 13.36 -11.01
CA ARG A 127 -2.99 13.64 -11.42
C ARG A 127 -2.17 14.36 -10.33
N TRP A 128 -2.82 14.91 -9.32
CA TRP A 128 -2.17 15.57 -8.17
C TRP A 128 -1.95 14.63 -6.99
N ARG A 129 -2.19 13.34 -7.13
CA ARG A 129 -2.06 12.39 -6.00
C ARG A 129 -1.59 11.00 -6.44
N SER A 130 -1.03 10.28 -5.50
CA SER A 130 -0.92 8.82 -5.50
C SER A 130 -1.98 8.20 -4.61
N THR A 131 -2.27 6.92 -4.83
CA THR A 131 -3.10 6.12 -3.95
C THR A 131 -2.33 4.95 -3.38
N PHE A 132 -2.71 4.52 -2.18
CA PHE A 132 -2.18 3.32 -1.53
C PHE A 132 -3.33 2.56 -0.91
N ALA A 133 -3.43 1.29 -1.18
CA ALA A 133 -4.45 0.41 -0.65
C ALA A 133 -3.82 -0.84 -0.03
N LEU A 134 -4.35 -1.24 1.12
CA LEU A 134 -4.11 -2.55 1.69
C LEU A 134 -5.35 -3.41 1.48
N MET A 135 -5.14 -4.60 0.98
CA MET A 135 -6.14 -5.66 0.89
C MET A 135 -5.63 -6.86 1.69
N PRO A 136 -5.77 -6.81 3.03
CA PRO A 136 -5.20 -7.83 3.88
C PRO A 136 -5.78 -9.23 3.57
N PRO A 137 -4.98 -10.29 3.72
CA PRO A 137 -3.65 -10.30 4.32
C PRO A 137 -2.48 -10.20 3.33
N THR A 138 -2.70 -10.16 2.00
CA THR A 138 -1.63 -10.47 1.06
C THR A 138 -1.36 -9.44 -0.01
N LEU A 139 -2.24 -8.47 -0.26
CA LEU A 139 -2.09 -7.52 -1.36
C LEU A 139 -1.93 -6.09 -0.86
N CYS A 140 -0.81 -5.47 -1.25
CA CYS A 140 -0.62 -4.04 -1.22
C CYS A 140 -0.67 -3.51 -2.65
N PHE A 141 -1.35 -2.41 -2.85
CA PHE A 141 -1.58 -1.84 -4.18
C PHE A 141 -1.47 -0.31 -4.13
N GLY A 142 -0.95 0.29 -5.17
CA GLY A 142 -0.91 1.74 -5.29
C GLY A 142 -0.97 2.22 -6.72
N THR A 143 -1.29 3.51 -6.90
CA THR A 143 -1.29 4.15 -8.21
C THR A 143 -0.54 5.47 -8.18
N ALA A 144 0.09 5.78 -9.29
CA ALA A 144 0.62 7.08 -9.67
C ALA A 144 0.04 7.44 -11.05
N PRO A 145 0.19 8.67 -11.54
CA PRO A 145 -0.43 9.08 -12.80
C PRO A 145 -0.07 8.24 -14.02
N ASP A 146 1.13 7.65 -14.04
CA ASP A 146 1.66 6.90 -15.19
C ASP A 146 1.78 5.39 -14.96
N GLN A 147 1.54 4.92 -13.73
CA GLN A 147 1.65 3.50 -13.38
C GLN A 147 0.82 3.14 -12.17
N ALA A 148 0.42 1.89 -12.09
CA ALA A 148 0.05 1.27 -10.82
C ALA A 148 1.14 0.26 -10.40
N PHE A 149 1.19 -0.06 -9.12
CA PHE A 149 2.15 -1.02 -8.58
C PHE A 149 1.49 -1.89 -7.52
N PHE A 150 1.98 -3.11 -7.39
CA PHE A 150 1.45 -4.05 -6.42
C PHE A 150 2.55 -4.86 -5.76
N PHE A 151 2.29 -5.25 -4.51
CA PHE A 151 3.11 -6.15 -3.73
C PHE A 151 2.24 -7.30 -3.24
N ILE A 152 2.54 -8.52 -3.67
CA ILE A 152 1.88 -9.74 -3.18
C ILE A 152 2.76 -10.35 -2.10
N ILE A 153 2.25 -10.33 -0.87
CA ILE A 153 2.97 -10.82 0.30
C ILE A 153 2.68 -12.30 0.49
N ARG A 154 3.74 -13.11 0.58
CA ARG A 154 3.65 -14.55 0.88
C ARG A 154 4.37 -14.84 2.19
N PRO A 155 3.65 -14.97 3.32
CA PRO A 155 4.26 -15.39 4.58
C PRO A 155 4.87 -16.79 4.44
N THR A 156 6.17 -16.93 4.73
CA THR A 156 6.91 -18.19 4.70
C THR A 156 7.14 -18.73 6.12
N SER A 157 7.15 -17.83 7.12
CA SER A 157 7.16 -18.16 8.54
C SER A 157 6.55 -17.01 9.36
N PRO A 158 6.45 -17.14 10.71
CA PRO A 158 6.06 -16.01 11.56
C PRO A 158 6.96 -14.77 11.43
N ASP A 159 8.21 -14.95 11.04
CA ASP A 159 9.23 -13.89 10.99
C ASP A 159 9.85 -13.69 9.61
N THR A 160 9.32 -14.34 8.57
CA THR A 160 9.81 -14.20 7.19
C THR A 160 8.70 -14.16 6.17
N ILE A 161 8.92 -13.41 5.10
CA ILE A 161 8.02 -13.31 3.96
C ILE A 161 8.80 -13.31 2.65
N ASP A 162 8.15 -13.74 1.58
CA ASP A 162 8.49 -13.39 0.21
C ASP A 162 7.53 -12.31 -0.29
N VAL A 163 8.02 -11.39 -1.10
CA VAL A 163 7.19 -10.33 -1.70
C VAL A 163 7.41 -10.32 -3.21
N GLU A 164 6.34 -10.56 -3.94
CA GLU A 164 6.31 -10.36 -5.39
C GLU A 164 5.87 -8.92 -5.69
N ILE A 165 6.65 -8.23 -6.51
CA ILE A 165 6.42 -6.83 -6.90
C ILE A 165 6.22 -6.77 -8.41
N GLY A 166 5.23 -6.00 -8.84
CA GLY A 166 4.98 -5.73 -10.25
C GLY A 166 4.39 -4.35 -10.48
N TYR A 167 4.45 -3.94 -11.74
CA TYR A 167 3.91 -2.66 -12.19
C TYR A 167 2.86 -2.90 -13.27
N LEU A 168 1.88 -2.02 -13.33
CA LEU A 168 0.83 -2.00 -14.34
C LEU A 168 0.90 -0.67 -15.08
N PHE A 169 0.89 -0.74 -16.41
CA PHE A 169 0.91 0.43 -17.28
C PHE A 169 -0.29 0.42 -18.21
N HIS A 170 -0.72 1.60 -18.62
CA HIS A 170 -1.66 1.69 -19.74
C HIS A 170 -0.98 1.14 -21.02
N PRO A 171 -1.71 0.41 -21.91
CA PRO A 171 -1.11 -0.20 -23.10
C PRO A 171 -0.30 0.77 -23.96
N THR A 172 -0.72 2.02 -24.07
CA THR A 172 0.03 3.06 -24.83
C THR A 172 1.42 3.35 -24.27
N ALA A 173 1.68 3.04 -23.00
CA ALA A 173 3.02 3.21 -22.44
C ALA A 173 4.01 2.21 -23.07
N LEU A 174 3.54 0.98 -23.34
CA LEU A 174 4.38 -0.07 -23.95
C LEU A 174 4.72 0.24 -25.42
N GLU A 175 3.92 1.07 -26.08
CA GLU A 175 4.16 1.54 -27.44
C GLU A 175 5.20 2.66 -27.51
N HIS A 176 5.59 3.22 -26.35
CA HIS A 176 6.56 4.30 -26.30
C HIS A 176 7.96 3.79 -26.74
N PRO A 177 8.64 4.44 -27.70
CA PRO A 177 9.90 3.96 -28.24
C PRO A 177 11.03 3.76 -27.22
N MET A 178 10.93 4.44 -26.08
CA MET A 178 11.90 4.34 -24.98
C MET A 178 11.34 3.58 -23.77
N PHE A 179 10.29 2.76 -23.93
CA PHE A 179 9.62 2.12 -22.81
C PHE A 179 10.59 1.39 -21.88
N GLU A 180 11.44 0.53 -22.41
CA GLU A 180 12.40 -0.26 -21.62
C GLU A 180 13.31 0.64 -20.77
N TYR A 181 13.85 1.67 -21.37
CA TYR A 181 14.74 2.63 -20.66
C TYR A 181 14.00 3.38 -19.55
N LEU A 182 12.78 3.86 -19.83
CA LEU A 182 11.96 4.57 -18.84
C LEU A 182 11.48 3.64 -17.73
N TYR A 183 11.17 2.39 -18.07
CA TYR A 183 10.83 1.35 -17.10
C TYR A 183 11.99 1.09 -16.13
N GLU A 184 13.21 0.90 -16.66
CA GLU A 184 14.41 0.74 -15.84
C GLU A 184 14.66 1.94 -14.92
N MET A 185 14.46 3.16 -15.42
CA MET A 185 14.58 4.37 -14.60
C MET A 185 13.52 4.45 -13.50
N SER A 186 12.28 4.06 -13.78
CA SER A 186 11.20 4.02 -12.81
C SER A 186 11.49 2.98 -11.73
N ASP A 187 11.84 1.75 -12.15
CA ASP A 187 12.16 0.66 -11.23
C ASP A 187 13.36 1.01 -10.35
N ALA A 188 14.44 1.54 -10.93
CA ALA A 188 15.62 1.98 -10.16
C ALA A 188 15.26 3.00 -9.07
N GLY A 189 14.33 3.92 -9.35
CA GLY A 189 13.82 4.86 -8.36
C GLY A 189 13.09 4.17 -7.21
N VAL A 190 12.19 3.25 -7.53
CA VAL A 190 11.44 2.47 -6.53
C VAL A 190 12.38 1.58 -5.71
N GLN A 191 13.39 0.96 -6.32
CA GLN A 191 14.37 0.11 -5.63
C GLN A 191 15.15 0.85 -4.54
N VAL A 192 15.39 2.15 -4.70
CA VAL A 192 16.03 2.98 -3.65
C VAL A 192 15.14 2.98 -2.39
N PHE A 193 13.85 3.23 -2.55
CA PHE A 193 12.91 3.26 -1.42
C PHE A 193 12.71 1.88 -0.81
N VAL A 194 12.53 0.86 -1.64
CA VAL A 194 12.43 -0.54 -1.20
C VAL A 194 13.65 -0.94 -0.36
N LYS A 195 14.86 -0.55 -0.76
CA LYS A 195 16.07 -0.87 0.00
C LYS A 195 16.11 -0.15 1.36
N GLN A 196 15.70 1.11 1.41
CA GLN A 196 15.60 1.85 2.67
C GLN A 196 14.59 1.19 3.61
N ASP A 197 13.43 0.78 3.07
CA ASP A 197 12.40 0.06 3.82
C ASP A 197 12.90 -1.29 4.35
N GLN A 198 13.63 -2.06 3.57
CA GLN A 198 14.22 -3.33 4.01
C GLN A 198 15.11 -3.15 5.22
N ASP A 199 15.97 -2.14 5.21
CA ASP A 199 16.87 -1.85 6.33
C ASP A 199 16.11 -1.40 7.58
N ALA A 200 15.06 -0.59 7.42
CA ALA A 200 14.24 -0.09 8.52
C ALA A 200 13.35 -1.19 9.11
N THR A 201 12.61 -1.93 8.29
CA THR A 201 11.69 -2.98 8.72
C THR A 201 12.41 -4.15 9.40
N THR A 202 13.62 -4.48 8.94
CA THR A 202 14.49 -5.44 9.63
C THR A 202 14.80 -5.01 11.08
N LYS A 203 15.08 -3.72 11.28
CA LYS A 203 15.33 -3.17 12.62
C LYS A 203 14.07 -3.11 13.47
N VAL A 204 12.92 -2.75 12.85
CA VAL A 204 11.61 -2.75 13.51
C VAL A 204 11.28 -4.15 14.01
N GLN A 205 11.38 -5.17 13.15
CA GLN A 205 11.11 -6.55 13.53
C GLN A 205 11.96 -6.99 14.72
N ARG A 206 13.26 -6.68 14.71
CA ARG A 206 14.15 -6.97 15.85
C ARG A 206 13.73 -6.25 17.12
N GLY A 207 13.35 -4.97 17.01
CA GLY A 207 12.87 -4.17 18.13
C GLY A 207 11.58 -4.72 18.74
N MET A 208 10.66 -5.22 17.92
CA MET A 208 9.39 -5.81 18.36
C MET A 208 9.56 -7.09 19.17
N HIS A 209 10.68 -7.81 19.03
CA HIS A 209 11.01 -8.97 19.86
C HIS A 209 11.50 -8.60 21.26
N SER A 210 11.77 -7.33 21.52
CA SER A 210 12.19 -6.87 22.85
C SER A 210 11.01 -6.87 23.83
N GLN A 211 11.22 -7.44 25.02
CA GLN A 211 10.25 -7.34 26.11
C GLN A 211 10.00 -5.90 26.59
N PHE A 212 10.91 -4.98 26.25
CA PHE A 212 10.83 -3.56 26.57
C PHE A 212 10.29 -2.70 25.43
N ALA A 213 9.84 -3.32 24.33
CA ALA A 213 9.26 -2.56 23.21
C ALA A 213 8.06 -1.74 23.71
N PRO A 214 8.11 -0.41 23.66
CA PRO A 214 7.02 0.42 24.14
C PRO A 214 5.81 0.32 23.19
N ARG A 215 4.62 0.47 23.73
CA ARG A 215 3.43 0.73 22.90
C ARG A 215 3.39 2.22 22.62
N GLY A 216 3.42 2.57 21.32
CA GLY A 216 3.31 3.95 20.86
C GLY A 216 1.86 4.40 20.72
N ARG A 217 1.70 5.69 20.46
CA ARG A 217 0.44 6.27 19.98
C ARG A 217 0.57 6.55 18.50
N TYR A 218 -0.49 6.32 17.73
CA TYR A 218 -0.53 6.70 16.33
C TYR A 218 -0.80 8.19 16.18
N SER A 219 -0.15 8.81 15.19
CA SER A 219 -0.50 10.13 14.71
C SER A 219 -1.72 10.03 13.76
N TRP A 220 -2.29 11.17 13.39
CA TRP A 220 -3.38 11.20 12.40
C TRP A 220 -2.91 10.67 11.01
N GLN A 221 -1.61 10.77 10.69
CA GLN A 221 -1.03 10.28 9.43
C GLN A 221 -0.96 8.74 9.40
N GLU A 222 -1.11 8.09 10.55
CA GLU A 222 -1.09 6.64 10.72
C GLU A 222 -2.50 6.04 10.91
N GLU A 223 -3.55 6.75 10.47
CA GLU A 223 -4.94 6.27 10.55
C GLU A 223 -5.12 4.87 9.95
N SER A 224 -4.40 4.57 8.88
CA SER A 224 -4.39 3.24 8.27
C SER A 224 -3.90 2.13 9.19
N HIS A 225 -2.97 2.41 10.10
CA HIS A 225 -2.54 1.44 11.11
C HIS A 225 -3.64 1.12 12.12
N VAL A 226 -4.39 2.15 12.52
CA VAL A 226 -5.54 1.95 13.42
C VAL A 226 -6.57 1.05 12.76
N GLN A 227 -6.88 1.30 11.48
CA GLN A 227 -7.82 0.52 10.70
C GLN A 227 -7.34 -0.93 10.53
N PHE A 228 -6.08 -1.13 10.15
CA PHE A 228 -5.48 -2.45 10.00
C PHE A 228 -5.49 -3.25 11.30
N ASN A 229 -5.10 -2.64 12.40
CA ASN A 229 -5.07 -3.31 13.70
C ASN A 229 -6.49 -3.65 14.21
N ARG A 230 -7.50 -2.81 13.94
CA ARG A 230 -8.91 -3.15 14.21
C ARG A 230 -9.34 -4.39 13.44
N TRP A 231 -9.07 -4.45 12.15
CA TRP A 231 -9.37 -5.60 11.32
C TRP A 231 -8.68 -6.87 11.86
N LEU A 232 -7.39 -6.80 12.18
CA LEU A 232 -6.63 -7.92 12.77
C LEU A 232 -7.27 -8.43 14.05
N VAL A 233 -7.57 -7.53 14.99
CA VAL A 233 -8.17 -7.90 16.29
C VAL A 233 -9.49 -8.60 16.09
N GLN A 234 -10.36 -8.12 15.21
CA GLN A 234 -11.65 -8.77 14.91
C GLN A 234 -11.45 -10.17 14.35
N ARG A 235 -10.50 -10.39 13.42
CA ARG A 235 -10.19 -11.70 12.86
C ARG A 235 -9.65 -12.66 13.92
N PHE A 236 -8.75 -12.18 14.79
CA PHE A 236 -8.25 -13.00 15.90
C PHE A 236 -9.34 -13.32 16.91
N GLN A 237 -10.23 -12.40 17.24
CA GLN A 237 -11.33 -12.65 18.16
C GLN A 237 -12.34 -13.67 17.61
N ALA A 238 -12.68 -13.56 16.33
CA ALA A 238 -13.60 -14.46 15.67
C ALA A 238 -13.08 -15.91 15.60
N ASN A 239 -11.77 -16.08 15.43
CA ASN A 239 -11.15 -17.39 15.22
C ASN A 239 -10.44 -17.96 16.46
N TRP A 240 -10.45 -17.27 17.60
CA TRP A 240 -9.82 -17.73 18.85
C TRP A 240 -10.82 -17.74 20.01
N PRO A 241 -11.78 -18.68 20.01
CA PRO A 241 -12.79 -18.76 21.06
C PRO A 241 -12.12 -18.97 22.43
N GLY A 242 -12.52 -18.16 23.40
CA GLY A 242 -12.05 -18.24 24.79
C GLY A 242 -10.93 -17.27 25.17
N ARG A 243 -10.31 -16.56 24.26
CA ARG A 243 -9.35 -15.49 24.57
C ARG A 243 -9.98 -14.10 24.39
N LYS A 244 -10.36 -13.45 25.47
CA LYS A 244 -10.77 -12.04 25.42
C LYS A 244 -9.53 -11.17 25.17
N ILE A 245 -9.34 -10.72 23.95
CA ILE A 245 -8.39 -9.67 23.64
C ILE A 245 -9.03 -8.36 24.12
N LYS A 246 -8.46 -7.72 25.14
CA LYS A 246 -8.89 -6.37 25.50
C LYS A 246 -8.43 -5.41 24.40
N LEU A 247 -9.37 -4.90 23.62
CA LEU A 247 -9.12 -3.64 22.91
C LEU A 247 -8.82 -2.59 23.98
N VAL A 248 -7.67 -1.95 23.90
CA VAL A 248 -7.43 -0.71 24.62
C VAL A 248 -8.35 0.30 23.92
N ALA A 249 -9.50 0.59 24.54
CA ALA A 249 -10.39 1.63 24.09
C ALA A 249 -9.64 2.97 24.07
N ASP A 250 -9.94 3.79 23.07
CA ASP A 250 -9.50 5.18 22.91
C ASP A 250 -8.00 5.40 22.58
N ASN A 251 -7.64 5.08 21.34
CA ASN A 251 -6.72 5.95 20.61
C ASN A 251 -7.57 7.02 19.89
N THR A 252 -7.99 8.05 20.61
CA THR A 252 -8.47 9.27 19.98
C THR A 252 -7.32 9.82 19.15
N VAL A 253 -7.51 9.81 17.83
CA VAL A 253 -6.67 10.55 16.89
C VAL A 253 -6.65 11.99 17.37
N THR A 254 -5.48 12.51 17.72
CA THR A 254 -5.35 13.92 18.06
C THR A 254 -5.67 14.73 16.82
N GLU A 255 -6.76 15.51 16.89
CA GLU A 255 -7.17 16.45 15.85
C GLU A 255 -6.00 17.36 15.45
N LYS A 256 -5.98 17.74 14.16
CA LYS A 256 -5.09 18.76 13.64
C LYS A 256 -5.13 19.99 14.55
N ALA A 257 -4.08 20.24 15.30
CA ALA A 257 -3.85 21.58 15.81
C ALA A 257 -3.58 22.47 14.61
N GLY A 258 -4.48 23.44 14.38
CA GLY A 258 -4.43 24.39 13.29
C GLY A 258 -3.24 25.35 13.35
#